data_1253d8441cf6e81f6771cc58f5349a82
#
_entry.id   1253d8441cf6e81f6771cc58f5349a82
#
_cell.length_a   1.000
_cell.length_b   1.000
_cell.length_c   1.000
_cell.angle_alpha   90.00
_cell.angle_beta   90.00
_cell.angle_gamma   90.00
#
_symmetry.space_group_name_H-M   'P 1'
#
loop_
_entity.id
_entity.type
_entity.pdbx_description
1 polymer ?
#
loop_
_entity_poly.entity_id
_entity_poly.type
_entity_poly.pdbx_seq_one_letter_code
_entity_poly.pdbx_strand_id
1 'polypeptide(L)'
;MKNHRYTHPMDLFLDTANTECWTALAKTGLFTGITTNPLLLERSGLNTSIETYQELYTKALDLGYPSIQFQVFGSDWLQCAQAIQAIGPEVVIKIPANETGFSVATQLDLPQRITLTAVYSEGQVMAAEALEVAYTAPYYARLKDAVDNADEIFDRMQDIAAETELLVASLRSVDQLFGLAARGFATFALPQPIATEFFKSSLADEAISAFEEAAQREPNKVATSSRVGG
;
A
#
# COMPACT_ATOMS: atom_id res chain seq x y z
N MET A 1 10.23 -7.22 -26.58
CA MET A 1 9.86 -6.17 -25.63
C MET A 1 8.36 -6.28 -25.39
N LYS A 2 7.92 -6.96 -24.32
CA LYS A 2 6.52 -6.94 -23.90
C LYS A 2 6.24 -5.58 -23.29
N ASN A 3 5.35 -4.79 -23.87
CA ASN A 3 4.80 -3.59 -23.25
C ASN A 3 3.96 -4.04 -22.04
N HIS A 4 4.58 -4.20 -20.89
CA HIS A 4 3.86 -4.32 -19.60
C HIS A 4 3.36 -2.93 -19.21
N ARG A 5 2.31 -2.48 -19.90
CA ARG A 5 1.44 -1.43 -19.33
C ARG A 5 0.50 -2.15 -18.38
N TYR A 6 0.40 -1.60 -17.18
CA TYR A 6 -0.42 -2.06 -16.06
C TYR A 6 -1.67 -2.81 -16.52
N THR A 7 -1.75 -4.10 -16.21
CA THR A 7 -2.97 -4.89 -16.40
C THR A 7 -3.98 -4.64 -15.29
N HIS A 8 -3.54 -4.01 -14.19
CA HIS A 8 -4.36 -3.65 -13.03
C HIS A 8 -4.19 -2.16 -12.68
N PRO A 9 -5.20 -1.52 -12.08
CA PRO A 9 -5.04 -0.19 -11.49
C PRO A 9 -3.96 -0.23 -10.40
N MET A 10 -3.32 0.90 -10.15
CA MET A 10 -2.31 0.98 -9.08
C MET A 10 -3.00 0.94 -7.72
N ASP A 11 -2.58 0.01 -6.85
CA ASP A 11 -3.08 -0.13 -5.50
C ASP A 11 -2.07 0.35 -4.47
N LEU A 12 -2.48 1.31 -3.65
CA LEU A 12 -1.63 1.91 -2.63
C LEU A 12 -2.19 1.60 -1.24
N PHE A 13 -1.35 1.06 -0.37
CA PHE A 13 -1.67 0.81 1.03
C PHE A 13 -0.83 1.71 1.93
N LEU A 14 -1.41 2.19 3.04
CA LEU A 14 -0.67 2.88 4.09
C LEU A 14 0.02 1.86 5.01
N ASP A 15 1.35 1.81 5.03
CA ASP A 15 2.13 0.89 5.88
C ASP A 15 2.50 1.58 7.21
N THR A 16 1.50 1.76 8.06
CA THR A 16 1.65 2.43 9.36
C THR A 16 0.46 2.13 10.29
N ALA A 17 0.69 2.10 11.60
CA ALA A 17 -0.36 2.06 12.62
C ALA A 17 -0.68 3.46 13.22
N ASN A 18 -0.12 4.54 12.65
CA ASN A 18 -0.41 5.90 13.06
C ASN A 18 -1.77 6.36 12.52
N THR A 19 -2.78 6.39 13.38
CA THR A 19 -4.16 6.76 13.02
C THR A 19 -4.34 8.24 12.68
N GLU A 20 -3.43 9.13 13.10
CA GLU A 20 -3.42 10.54 12.66
C GLU A 20 -3.04 10.63 11.18
N CYS A 21 -2.06 9.84 10.74
CA CYS A 21 -1.69 9.72 9.33
C CYS A 21 -2.87 9.17 8.50
N TRP A 22 -3.59 8.16 8.99
CA TRP A 22 -4.78 7.65 8.33
C TRP A 22 -5.83 8.74 8.14
N THR A 23 -6.12 9.50 9.22
CA THR A 23 -7.10 10.59 9.19
C THR A 23 -6.71 11.69 8.19
N ALA A 24 -5.43 12.06 8.15
CA ALA A 24 -4.93 13.08 7.23
C ALA A 24 -5.06 12.68 5.75
N LEU A 25 -4.79 11.39 5.44
CA LEU A 25 -4.75 10.90 4.07
C LEU A 25 -6.08 10.30 3.57
N ALA A 26 -7.03 9.96 4.46
CA ALA A 26 -8.34 9.42 4.08
C ALA A 26 -9.08 10.28 3.05
N LYS A 27 -9.00 11.61 3.19
CA LYS A 27 -9.66 12.57 2.28
C LYS A 27 -9.14 12.54 0.85
N THR A 28 -7.95 11.99 0.61
CA THR A 28 -7.38 11.90 -0.74
C THR A 28 -8.05 10.83 -1.59
N GLY A 29 -8.63 9.81 -0.97
CA GLY A 29 -9.21 8.65 -1.66
C GLY A 29 -8.20 7.80 -2.44
N LEU A 30 -6.87 8.01 -2.21
CA LEU A 30 -5.81 7.35 -3.00
C LEU A 30 -5.46 5.94 -2.50
N PHE A 31 -5.85 5.60 -1.27
CA PHE A 31 -5.35 4.38 -0.63
C PHE A 31 -6.43 3.30 -0.58
N THR A 32 -6.10 2.13 -1.12
CA THR A 32 -6.93 0.91 -1.15
C THR A 32 -7.07 0.29 0.23
N GLY A 33 -6.18 0.60 1.17
CA GLY A 33 -6.25 0.07 2.53
C GLY A 33 -5.03 0.42 3.37
N ILE A 34 -4.96 -0.27 4.50
CA ILE A 34 -3.91 -0.08 5.50
C ILE A 34 -3.19 -1.41 5.71
N THR A 35 -1.88 -1.37 5.87
CA THR A 35 -1.09 -2.52 6.32
C THR A 35 -0.41 -2.22 7.65
N THR A 36 -0.41 -3.20 8.53
CA THR A 36 0.27 -3.11 9.82
C THR A 36 1.16 -4.33 10.07
N ASN A 37 1.95 -4.27 11.11
CA ASN A 37 2.69 -5.38 11.68
C ASN A 37 3.11 -5.02 13.12
N PRO A 38 3.58 -5.98 13.94
CA PRO A 38 3.94 -5.71 15.33
C PRO A 38 4.93 -4.56 15.54
N LEU A 39 5.92 -4.38 14.63
CA LEU A 39 6.89 -3.27 14.73
C LEU A 39 6.25 -1.91 14.46
N LEU A 40 5.27 -1.83 13.58
CA LEU A 40 4.53 -0.59 13.29
C LEU A 40 3.62 -0.21 14.45
N LEU A 41 2.99 -1.20 15.11
CA LEU A 41 2.23 -0.95 16.32
C LEU A 41 3.12 -0.40 17.44
N GLU A 42 4.25 -1.09 17.71
CA GLU A 42 5.20 -0.65 18.71
C GLU A 42 5.67 0.80 18.49
N ARG A 43 6.03 1.16 17.24
CA ARG A 43 6.42 2.52 16.86
C ARG A 43 5.31 3.56 17.05
N SER A 44 4.06 3.12 17.02
CA SER A 44 2.88 3.96 17.27
C SER A 44 2.45 3.95 18.74
N GLY A 45 3.22 3.31 19.62
CA GLY A 45 2.92 3.19 21.05
C GLY A 45 1.76 2.25 21.38
N LEU A 46 1.44 1.32 20.46
CA LEU A 46 0.35 0.36 20.61
C LEU A 46 0.87 -1.03 20.95
N ASN A 47 0.13 -1.76 21.76
CA ASN A 47 0.39 -3.17 22.03
C ASN A 47 -0.12 -4.05 20.87
N THR A 48 0.56 -5.16 20.61
CA THR A 48 0.08 -6.16 19.67
C THR A 48 -0.90 -7.10 20.38
N SER A 49 -2.19 -6.94 20.11
CA SER A 49 -3.26 -7.77 20.66
C SER A 49 -4.47 -7.80 19.70
N ILE A 50 -5.38 -8.74 19.90
CA ILE A 50 -6.63 -8.82 19.11
C ILE A 50 -7.54 -7.62 19.40
N GLU A 51 -7.58 -7.16 20.65
CA GLU A 51 -8.34 -5.97 21.05
C GLU A 51 -7.85 -4.73 20.31
N THR A 52 -6.53 -4.51 20.27
CA THR A 52 -5.93 -3.40 19.49
C THR A 52 -6.28 -3.52 18.00
N TYR A 53 -6.27 -4.73 17.43
CA TYR A 53 -6.65 -4.93 16.04
C TYR A 53 -8.13 -4.60 15.79
N GLN A 54 -9.04 -4.92 16.72
CA GLN A 54 -10.46 -4.56 16.64
C GLN A 54 -10.67 -3.03 16.68
N GLU A 55 -9.95 -2.33 17.57
CA GLU A 55 -9.99 -0.87 17.64
C GLU A 55 -9.50 -0.22 16.34
N LEU A 56 -8.37 -0.70 15.81
CA LEU A 56 -7.80 -0.21 14.55
C LEU A 56 -8.70 -0.53 13.35
N TYR A 57 -9.32 -1.70 13.32
CA TYR A 57 -10.28 -2.07 12.29
C TYR A 57 -11.48 -1.11 12.27
N THR A 58 -12.10 -0.88 13.42
CA THR A 58 -13.21 0.07 13.54
C THR A 58 -12.80 1.46 13.05
N LYS A 59 -11.62 1.93 13.47
CA LYS A 59 -11.08 3.23 13.05
C LYS A 59 -10.83 3.32 11.54
N ALA A 60 -10.33 2.25 10.92
CA ALA A 60 -10.09 2.20 9.47
C ALA A 60 -11.42 2.31 8.70
N LEU A 61 -12.45 1.58 9.11
CA LEU A 61 -13.77 1.62 8.47
C LEU A 61 -14.45 2.98 8.65
N ASP A 62 -14.37 3.59 9.84
CA ASP A 62 -14.91 4.94 10.09
C ASP A 62 -14.27 6.01 9.21
N LEU A 63 -13.01 5.81 8.80
CA LEU A 63 -12.28 6.67 7.88
C LEU A 63 -12.54 6.34 6.40
N GLY A 64 -13.28 5.27 6.11
CA GLY A 64 -13.63 4.85 4.76
C GLY A 64 -12.57 4.02 4.05
N TYR A 65 -11.59 3.46 4.75
CA TYR A 65 -10.63 2.52 4.14
C TYR A 65 -11.30 1.18 3.87
N PRO A 66 -11.24 0.65 2.63
CA PRO A 66 -11.95 -0.57 2.27
C PRO A 66 -11.31 -1.85 2.81
N SER A 67 -10.05 -1.80 3.27
CA SER A 67 -9.38 -2.97 3.86
C SER A 67 -8.30 -2.59 4.86
N ILE A 68 -8.00 -3.53 5.77
CA ILE A 68 -6.87 -3.43 6.69
C ILE A 68 -6.19 -4.79 6.86
N GLN A 69 -4.87 -4.79 6.91
CA GLN A 69 -4.07 -6.01 7.03
C GLN A 69 -3.40 -6.09 8.40
N PHE A 70 -3.65 -7.19 9.12
CA PHE A 70 -3.05 -7.49 10.43
C PHE A 70 -2.17 -8.72 10.36
N GLN A 71 -0.99 -8.66 10.99
CA GLN A 71 -0.04 -9.76 11.00
C GLN A 71 -0.27 -10.68 12.20
N VAL A 72 -0.17 -11.99 11.99
CA VAL A 72 -0.16 -12.99 13.06
C VAL A 72 1.00 -12.76 14.04
N PHE A 73 0.79 -13.08 15.30
CA PHE A 73 1.76 -12.92 16.39
C PHE A 73 1.64 -14.05 17.42
N GLY A 74 2.56 -14.08 18.37
CA GLY A 74 2.59 -15.12 19.42
C GLY A 74 3.14 -16.46 18.94
N SER A 75 2.88 -17.52 19.69
CA SER A 75 3.42 -18.86 19.43
C SER A 75 2.47 -19.74 18.60
N ASP A 76 1.17 -19.47 18.62
CA ASP A 76 0.15 -20.19 17.85
C ASP A 76 -0.42 -19.29 16.76
N TRP A 77 0.21 -19.33 15.57
CA TRP A 77 -0.19 -18.49 14.43
C TRP A 77 -1.54 -18.91 13.85
N LEU A 78 -1.94 -20.17 13.94
CA LEU A 78 -3.24 -20.62 13.43
C LEU A 78 -4.36 -20.05 14.28
N GLN A 79 -4.28 -20.16 15.61
CA GLN A 79 -5.26 -19.60 16.51
C GLN A 79 -5.32 -18.06 16.36
N CYS A 80 -4.15 -17.40 16.26
CA CYS A 80 -4.07 -15.97 16.04
C CYS A 80 -4.72 -15.55 14.70
N ALA A 81 -4.45 -16.28 13.62
CA ALA A 81 -5.03 -16.00 12.30
C ALA A 81 -6.56 -16.15 12.32
N GLN A 82 -7.09 -17.16 12.98
CA GLN A 82 -8.53 -17.35 13.15
C GLN A 82 -9.18 -16.21 13.96
N ALA A 83 -8.50 -15.75 15.01
CA ALA A 83 -8.96 -14.60 15.79
C ALA A 83 -8.95 -13.30 14.97
N ILE A 84 -7.91 -13.07 14.16
CA ILE A 84 -7.81 -11.93 13.23
C ILE A 84 -8.93 -12.02 12.18
N GLN A 85 -9.16 -13.20 11.61
CA GLN A 85 -10.23 -13.44 10.63
C GLN A 85 -11.62 -13.08 11.17
N ALA A 86 -11.86 -13.36 12.45
CA ALA A 86 -13.14 -13.09 13.13
C ALA A 86 -13.44 -11.61 13.39
N ILE A 87 -12.44 -10.72 13.23
CA ILE A 87 -12.62 -9.28 13.44
C ILE A 87 -13.60 -8.68 12.42
N GLY A 88 -13.46 -9.04 11.14
CA GLY A 88 -14.36 -8.52 10.11
C GLY A 88 -14.00 -8.99 8.68
N PRO A 89 -14.92 -8.82 7.73
CA PRO A 89 -14.72 -9.27 6.35
C PRO A 89 -13.67 -8.48 5.58
N GLU A 90 -13.39 -7.22 5.94
CA GLU A 90 -12.41 -6.34 5.31
C GLU A 90 -10.98 -6.57 5.81
N VAL A 91 -10.81 -7.49 6.77
CA VAL A 91 -9.48 -7.83 7.31
C VAL A 91 -8.76 -8.82 6.39
N VAL A 92 -7.51 -8.50 6.06
CA VAL A 92 -6.57 -9.40 5.39
C VAL A 92 -5.51 -9.85 6.41
N ILE A 93 -5.24 -11.15 6.44
CA ILE A 93 -4.33 -11.76 7.42
C ILE A 93 -2.92 -11.80 6.84
N LYS A 94 -1.97 -11.12 7.49
CA LYS A 94 -0.55 -11.19 7.10
C LYS A 94 0.14 -12.33 7.84
N ILE A 95 0.77 -13.21 7.08
CA ILE A 95 1.45 -14.41 7.60
C ILE A 95 2.89 -14.41 7.08
N PRO A 96 3.94 -14.52 7.92
CA PRO A 96 5.30 -14.61 7.44
C PRO A 96 5.52 -15.82 6.52
N ALA A 97 6.20 -15.63 5.39
CA ALA A 97 6.40 -16.61 4.33
C ALA A 97 7.52 -17.61 4.69
N ASN A 98 7.23 -18.51 5.61
CA ASN A 98 8.10 -19.63 6.00
C ASN A 98 7.28 -20.93 6.13
N GLU A 99 7.91 -22.03 6.45
CA GLU A 99 7.27 -23.34 6.57
C GLU A 99 6.04 -23.33 7.50
N THR A 100 6.16 -22.69 8.67
CA THR A 100 5.04 -22.54 9.60
C THR A 100 3.91 -21.68 8.98
N GLY A 101 4.27 -20.56 8.35
CA GLY A 101 3.29 -19.68 7.73
C GLY A 101 2.56 -20.33 6.55
N PHE A 102 3.25 -21.08 5.72
CA PHE A 102 2.62 -21.84 4.64
C PHE A 102 1.65 -22.88 5.20
N SER A 103 2.05 -23.60 6.26
CA SER A 103 1.15 -24.56 6.94
C SER A 103 -0.08 -23.88 7.54
N VAL A 104 0.05 -22.68 8.09
CA VAL A 104 -1.09 -21.91 8.59
C VAL A 104 -2.00 -21.46 7.44
N ALA A 105 -1.41 -20.93 6.37
CA ALA A 105 -2.17 -20.44 5.20
C ALA A 105 -3.03 -21.55 4.57
N THR A 106 -2.52 -22.78 4.47
CA THR A 106 -3.28 -23.94 3.94
C THR A 106 -4.45 -24.38 4.82
N GLN A 107 -4.43 -24.04 6.11
CA GLN A 107 -5.50 -24.40 7.06
C GLN A 107 -6.60 -23.33 7.16
N LEU A 108 -6.37 -22.15 6.54
CA LEU A 108 -7.36 -21.08 6.44
C LEU A 108 -8.09 -21.21 5.10
N ASP A 109 -9.39 -21.48 5.13
CA ASP A 109 -10.22 -21.63 3.92
C ASP A 109 -10.61 -20.28 3.31
N LEU A 110 -9.64 -19.36 3.20
CA LEU A 110 -9.81 -17.99 2.70
C LEU A 110 -8.54 -17.44 2.04
N PRO A 111 -7.99 -18.07 0.99
CA PRO A 111 -6.74 -17.61 0.39
C PRO A 111 -6.81 -16.15 -0.09
N GLN A 112 -7.97 -15.70 -0.56
CA GLN A 112 -8.20 -14.32 -1.02
C GLN A 112 -8.17 -13.26 0.11
N ARG A 113 -7.96 -13.68 1.36
CA ARG A 113 -7.79 -12.79 2.52
C ARG A 113 -6.44 -13.01 3.21
N ILE A 114 -5.45 -13.51 2.49
CA ILE A 114 -4.11 -13.76 3.00
C ILE A 114 -3.09 -12.92 2.26
N THR A 115 -2.16 -12.33 3.01
CA THR A 115 -0.91 -11.76 2.54
C THR A 115 0.26 -12.57 3.09
N LEU A 116 1.05 -13.22 2.25
CA LEU A 116 2.33 -13.77 2.67
C LEU A 116 3.37 -12.65 2.73
N THR A 117 3.96 -12.41 3.91
CA THR A 117 4.85 -11.29 4.18
C THR A 117 6.27 -11.73 4.53
N ALA A 118 7.20 -10.79 4.61
CA ALA A 118 8.63 -11.06 4.80
C ALA A 118 9.20 -11.95 3.68
N VAL A 119 8.86 -11.59 2.43
CA VAL A 119 9.29 -12.31 1.24
C VAL A 119 10.60 -11.72 0.72
N TYR A 120 11.58 -12.60 0.43
CA TYR A 120 12.92 -12.25 -0.04
C TYR A 120 13.42 -13.11 -1.19
N SER A 121 12.63 -14.10 -1.64
CA SER A 121 13.04 -15.02 -2.70
C SER A 121 11.90 -15.38 -3.63
N GLU A 122 12.25 -15.75 -4.86
CA GLU A 122 11.34 -16.24 -5.89
C GLU A 122 10.58 -17.51 -5.43
N GLY A 123 11.26 -18.38 -4.66
CA GLY A 123 10.62 -19.58 -4.10
C GLY A 123 9.45 -19.29 -3.17
N GLN A 124 9.51 -18.18 -2.40
CA GLN A 124 8.39 -17.76 -1.56
C GLN A 124 7.23 -17.23 -2.41
N VAL A 125 7.50 -16.56 -3.54
CA VAL A 125 6.45 -16.13 -4.49
C VAL A 125 5.82 -17.34 -5.19
N MET A 126 6.62 -18.33 -5.61
CA MET A 126 6.09 -19.59 -6.15
C MET A 126 5.17 -20.32 -5.16
N ALA A 127 5.53 -20.31 -3.86
CA ALA A 127 4.67 -20.90 -2.82
C ALA A 127 3.37 -20.11 -2.65
N ALA A 128 3.41 -18.79 -2.74
CA ALA A 128 2.23 -17.92 -2.70
C ALA A 128 1.26 -18.19 -3.87
N GLU A 129 1.79 -18.32 -5.09
CA GLU A 129 1.03 -18.71 -6.27
C GLU A 129 0.36 -20.08 -6.09
N ALA A 130 1.11 -21.06 -5.60
CA ALA A 130 0.58 -22.42 -5.35
C ALA A 130 -0.52 -22.45 -4.27
N LEU A 131 -0.55 -21.47 -3.38
CA LEU A 131 -1.57 -21.31 -2.34
C LEU A 131 -2.70 -20.36 -2.76
N GLU A 132 -2.63 -19.76 -3.93
CA GLU A 132 -3.62 -18.83 -4.48
C GLU A 132 -3.96 -17.67 -3.54
N VAL A 133 -2.95 -17.19 -2.76
CA VAL A 133 -3.17 -16.09 -1.81
C VAL A 133 -3.32 -14.75 -2.53
N ALA A 134 -4.10 -13.82 -1.94
CA ALA A 134 -4.35 -12.53 -2.56
C ALA A 134 -3.08 -11.70 -2.77
N TYR A 135 -2.21 -11.65 -1.75
CA TYR A 135 -1.02 -10.81 -1.79
C TYR A 135 0.24 -11.55 -1.36
N THR A 136 1.34 -11.18 -1.99
CA THR A 136 2.69 -11.55 -1.56
C THR A 136 3.48 -10.26 -1.34
N ALA A 137 4.05 -10.06 -0.14
CA ALA A 137 4.70 -8.81 0.22
C ALA A 137 6.24 -8.92 0.24
N PRO A 138 6.93 -8.71 -0.91
CA PRO A 138 8.38 -8.69 -0.98
C PRO A 138 8.94 -7.39 -0.40
N TYR A 139 10.07 -7.51 0.34
CA TYR A 139 10.70 -6.40 1.06
C TYR A 139 11.89 -5.83 0.28
N TYR A 140 11.63 -4.81 -0.55
CA TYR A 140 12.59 -4.27 -1.51
C TYR A 140 13.88 -3.73 -0.88
N ALA A 141 13.78 -2.69 -0.03
CA ALA A 141 14.99 -2.05 0.49
C ALA A 141 15.81 -2.98 1.38
N ARG A 142 15.16 -3.89 2.14
CA ARG A 142 15.89 -4.89 2.94
C ARG A 142 16.60 -5.91 2.08
N LEU A 143 16.01 -6.32 0.95
CA LEU A 143 16.69 -7.21 0.00
C LEU A 143 17.89 -6.51 -0.63
N LYS A 144 17.75 -5.21 -1.02
CA LYS A 144 18.88 -4.42 -1.53
C LYS A 144 20.03 -4.25 -0.55
N ASP A 145 19.75 -4.22 0.74
CA ASP A 145 20.81 -4.21 1.76
C ASP A 145 21.54 -5.55 1.89
N ALA A 146 20.88 -6.64 1.50
CA ALA A 146 21.40 -8.00 1.70
C ALA A 146 22.14 -8.56 0.48
N VAL A 147 21.75 -8.15 -0.74
CA VAL A 147 22.31 -8.71 -1.98
C VAL A 147 22.41 -7.65 -3.08
N ASP A 148 23.44 -7.76 -3.94
CA ASP A 148 23.71 -6.82 -5.04
C ASP A 148 22.71 -6.94 -6.20
N ASN A 149 22.16 -8.14 -6.42
CA ASN A 149 21.24 -8.45 -7.53
C ASN A 149 19.74 -8.39 -7.13
N ALA A 150 19.40 -7.60 -6.12
CA ALA A 150 18.02 -7.48 -5.64
C ALA A 150 17.02 -7.07 -6.74
N ASP A 151 17.42 -6.18 -7.64
CA ASP A 151 16.57 -5.74 -8.74
C ASP A 151 16.21 -6.89 -9.70
N GLU A 152 17.18 -7.75 -10.02
CA GLU A 152 16.95 -8.93 -10.85
C GLU A 152 16.04 -9.97 -10.16
N ILE A 153 16.19 -10.13 -8.84
CA ILE A 153 15.31 -10.99 -8.03
C ILE A 153 13.87 -10.46 -8.08
N PHE A 154 13.68 -9.15 -7.92
CA PHE A 154 12.36 -8.51 -8.01
C PHE A 154 11.72 -8.66 -9.40
N ASP A 155 12.49 -8.49 -10.49
CA ASP A 155 11.98 -8.73 -11.86
C ASP A 155 11.53 -10.17 -12.05
N ARG A 156 12.30 -11.16 -11.56
CA ARG A 156 11.89 -12.57 -11.60
C ARG A 156 10.67 -12.86 -10.71
N MET A 157 10.55 -12.23 -9.54
CA MET A 157 9.34 -12.34 -8.72
C MET A 157 8.11 -11.85 -9.49
N GLN A 158 8.23 -10.74 -10.21
CA GLN A 158 7.16 -10.19 -11.05
C GLN A 158 6.80 -11.11 -12.21
N ASP A 159 7.80 -11.75 -12.84
CA ASP A 159 7.55 -12.71 -13.92
C ASP A 159 6.87 -14.00 -13.42
N ILE A 160 7.06 -14.38 -12.16
CA ILE A 160 6.48 -15.57 -11.52
C ILE A 160 5.05 -15.29 -11.03
N ALA A 161 4.81 -14.12 -10.44
CA ALA A 161 3.50 -13.74 -9.91
C ALA A 161 2.50 -13.57 -11.05
N ALA A 162 1.52 -14.48 -11.12
CA ALA A 162 0.47 -14.50 -12.15
C ALA A 162 -0.90 -14.12 -11.57
N GLU A 163 -1.25 -14.70 -10.43
CA GLU A 163 -2.55 -14.52 -9.77
C GLU A 163 -2.41 -13.78 -8.42
N THR A 164 -1.28 -13.98 -7.70
CA THR A 164 -1.01 -13.25 -6.46
C THR A 164 -0.47 -11.85 -6.75
N GLU A 165 -1.01 -10.84 -6.07
CA GLU A 165 -0.52 -9.46 -6.19
C GLU A 165 0.79 -9.24 -5.41
N LEU A 166 1.81 -8.69 -6.08
CA LEU A 166 3.07 -8.30 -5.41
C LEU A 166 2.89 -6.98 -4.66
N LEU A 167 2.54 -7.04 -3.39
CA LEU A 167 2.44 -5.89 -2.49
C LEU A 167 3.84 -5.45 -2.04
N VAL A 168 4.52 -4.68 -2.87
CA VAL A 168 5.91 -4.25 -2.61
C VAL A 168 5.98 -3.42 -1.34
N ALA A 169 6.77 -3.88 -0.38
CA ALA A 169 6.92 -3.28 0.94
C ALA A 169 8.38 -2.92 1.26
N SER A 170 8.57 -2.32 2.44
CA SER A 170 9.92 -1.92 2.90
C SER A 170 10.59 -0.91 1.99
N LEU A 171 9.86 0.09 1.51
CA LEU A 171 10.39 1.22 0.76
C LEU A 171 10.99 2.27 1.70
N ARG A 172 12.05 2.98 1.26
CA ARG A 172 12.73 4.03 2.05
C ARG A 172 12.74 5.39 1.38
N SER A 173 12.41 5.48 0.10
CA SER A 173 12.36 6.76 -0.62
C SER A 173 11.28 6.75 -1.71
N VAL A 174 10.86 7.94 -2.11
CA VAL A 174 9.96 8.16 -3.24
C VAL A 174 10.61 7.70 -4.55
N ASP A 175 11.94 7.83 -4.69
CA ASP A 175 12.67 7.35 -5.87
C ASP A 175 12.59 5.82 -6.02
N GLN A 176 12.64 5.07 -4.90
CA GLN A 176 12.43 3.62 -4.95
C GLN A 176 11.03 3.27 -5.43
N LEU A 177 10.00 3.98 -4.93
CA LEU A 177 8.62 3.82 -5.37
C LEU A 177 8.50 4.07 -6.89
N PHE A 178 8.99 5.21 -7.37
CA PHE A 178 8.89 5.57 -8.77
C PHE A 178 9.70 4.63 -9.68
N GLY A 179 10.89 4.21 -9.25
CA GLY A 179 11.71 3.27 -9.98
C GLY A 179 11.02 1.91 -10.17
N LEU A 180 10.38 1.39 -9.13
CA LEU A 180 9.62 0.14 -9.18
C LEU A 180 8.33 0.30 -10.00
N ALA A 181 7.59 1.39 -9.82
CA ALA A 181 6.42 1.69 -10.63
C ALA A 181 6.76 1.78 -12.12
N ALA A 182 7.87 2.44 -12.49
CA ALA A 182 8.34 2.50 -13.89
C ALA A 182 8.71 1.13 -14.47
N ARG A 183 9.06 0.16 -13.63
CA ARG A 183 9.31 -1.26 -14.01
C ARG A 183 8.02 -2.08 -14.11
N GLY A 184 6.85 -1.53 -13.77
CA GLY A 184 5.55 -2.19 -13.90
C GLY A 184 5.00 -2.80 -12.61
N PHE A 185 5.63 -2.58 -11.44
CA PHE A 185 5.01 -2.92 -10.16
C PHE A 185 3.83 -1.97 -9.91
N ALA A 186 2.69 -2.52 -9.47
CA ALA A 186 1.45 -1.76 -9.36
C ALA A 186 0.91 -1.67 -7.92
N THR A 187 1.32 -2.55 -7.02
CA THR A 187 0.77 -2.63 -5.66
C THR A 187 1.86 -2.36 -4.61
N PHE A 188 1.64 -1.34 -3.76
CA PHE A 188 2.66 -0.84 -2.85
C PHE A 188 2.14 -0.62 -1.43
N ALA A 189 2.94 -1.02 -0.43
CA ALA A 189 2.78 -0.66 0.97
C ALA A 189 3.70 0.53 1.29
N LEU A 190 3.11 1.72 1.44
CA LEU A 190 3.82 2.98 1.57
C LEU A 190 3.97 3.38 3.05
N PRO A 191 5.19 3.44 3.60
CA PRO A 191 5.41 4.02 4.92
C PRO A 191 5.02 5.50 4.92
N GLN A 192 4.60 6.01 6.09
CA GLN A 192 4.08 7.37 6.25
C GLN A 192 4.89 8.46 5.55
N PRO A 193 6.25 8.54 5.63
CA PRO A 193 7.00 9.57 4.94
C PRO A 193 6.82 9.55 3.42
N ILE A 194 6.79 8.36 2.82
CA ILE A 194 6.57 8.21 1.38
C ILE A 194 5.12 8.54 1.02
N ALA A 195 4.16 8.01 1.79
CA ALA A 195 2.73 8.23 1.56
C ALA A 195 2.32 9.71 1.60
N THR A 196 3.04 10.54 2.35
CA THR A 196 2.78 11.98 2.45
C THR A 196 3.52 12.84 1.43
N GLU A 197 4.55 12.28 0.76
CA GLU A 197 5.44 13.06 -0.10
C GLU A 197 5.31 12.73 -1.60
N PHE A 198 4.93 11.49 -1.98
CA PHE A 198 5.04 11.02 -3.35
C PHE A 198 4.21 11.80 -4.38
N PHE A 199 3.16 12.50 -3.96
CA PHE A 199 2.28 13.29 -4.82
C PHE A 199 2.49 14.80 -4.69
N LYS A 200 3.42 15.29 -3.85
CA LYS A 200 3.67 16.72 -3.67
C LYS A 200 4.54 17.28 -4.79
N SER A 201 4.22 18.50 -5.21
CA SER A 201 4.98 19.25 -6.22
C SER A 201 4.86 20.74 -5.98
N SER A 202 5.99 21.40 -5.68
CA SER A 202 6.03 22.86 -5.52
C SER A 202 5.62 23.58 -6.80
N LEU A 203 5.95 23.02 -7.97
CA LEU A 203 5.54 23.58 -9.26
C LEU A 203 4.02 23.49 -9.47
N ALA A 204 3.38 22.43 -8.97
CA ALA A 204 1.92 22.33 -9.00
C ALA A 204 1.28 23.37 -8.07
N ASP A 205 1.82 23.55 -6.87
CA ASP A 205 1.32 24.54 -5.91
C ASP A 205 1.45 25.97 -6.46
N GLU A 206 2.57 26.32 -7.11
CA GLU A 206 2.77 27.58 -7.81
C GLU A 206 1.74 27.78 -8.95
N ALA A 207 1.51 26.74 -9.76
CA ALA A 207 0.53 26.80 -10.84
C ALA A 207 -0.90 26.98 -10.32
N ILE A 208 -1.27 26.25 -9.25
CA ILE A 208 -2.59 26.38 -8.59
C ILE A 208 -2.77 27.80 -8.08
N SER A 209 -1.76 28.38 -7.40
CA SER A 209 -1.82 29.77 -6.92
C SER A 209 -2.05 30.77 -8.06
N ALA A 210 -1.33 30.59 -9.17
CA ALA A 210 -1.50 31.45 -10.35
C ALA A 210 -2.91 31.28 -10.99
N PHE A 211 -3.48 30.08 -10.99
CA PHE A 211 -4.84 29.84 -11.48
C PHE A 211 -5.89 30.53 -10.58
N GLU A 212 -5.74 30.43 -9.27
CA GLU A 212 -6.65 31.10 -8.32
C GLU A 212 -6.58 32.62 -8.44
N GLU A 213 -5.38 33.22 -8.56
CA GLU A 213 -5.22 34.66 -8.80
C GLU A 213 -5.87 35.09 -10.12
N ALA A 214 -5.72 34.28 -11.19
CA ALA A 214 -6.34 34.62 -12.48
C ALA A 214 -7.87 34.55 -12.42
N ALA A 215 -8.41 33.57 -11.67
CA ALA A 215 -9.85 33.41 -11.49
C ALA A 215 -10.50 34.56 -10.70
N GLN A 216 -9.73 35.20 -9.79
CA GLN A 216 -10.21 36.33 -8.98
C GLN A 216 -10.12 37.68 -9.72
N ARG A 217 -9.40 37.76 -10.85
CA ARG A 217 -9.33 39.00 -11.66
C ARG A 217 -10.66 39.19 -12.34
N GLU A 218 -11.29 40.38 -12.12
CA GLU A 218 -12.46 40.80 -12.90
C GLU A 218 -12.11 40.82 -14.40
N PRO A 219 -12.98 40.30 -15.29
CA PRO A 219 -12.71 40.40 -16.72
C PRO A 219 -12.65 41.87 -17.09
N ASN A 220 -11.53 42.31 -17.69
CA ASN A 220 -11.37 43.67 -18.24
C ASN A 220 -12.62 43.99 -19.05
N LYS A 221 -13.43 44.98 -18.64
CA LYS A 221 -14.51 45.54 -19.43
C LYS A 221 -13.86 46.06 -20.72
N VAL A 222 -13.98 45.30 -21.80
CA VAL A 222 -13.64 45.77 -23.14
C VAL A 222 -14.45 47.01 -23.33
N ALA A 223 -13.77 48.18 -23.38
CA ALA A 223 -14.39 49.45 -23.66
C ALA A 223 -15.10 49.34 -25.01
N THR A 224 -16.41 49.20 -24.97
CA THR A 224 -17.26 49.37 -26.16
C THR A 224 -17.16 50.83 -26.55
N SER A 225 -16.25 51.14 -27.49
CA SER A 225 -16.23 52.43 -28.16
C SER A 225 -17.55 52.59 -28.91
N SER A 226 -18.47 53.34 -28.33
CA SER A 226 -19.61 53.85 -29.01
C SER A 226 -19.13 54.78 -30.15
N ARG A 227 -19.10 54.26 -31.38
CA ARG A 227 -19.11 55.13 -32.56
C ARG A 227 -20.46 55.81 -32.62
N VAL A 228 -20.49 57.01 -32.11
CA VAL A 228 -21.53 57.99 -32.47
C VAL A 228 -21.21 58.44 -33.87
N GLY A 229 -21.98 57.99 -34.85
CA GLY A 229 -21.97 58.51 -36.19
C GLY A 229 -22.71 59.87 -36.22
N GLY A 230 -22.05 60.82 -36.81
CA GLY A 230 -22.69 62.03 -37.32
C GLY A 230 -22.94 61.86 -38.80
#